data_53d015af0ade5466fa5710b0fb1aa398
#
_entry.id   53d015af0ade5466fa5710b0fb1aa398
#
_cell.length_a   1.000
_cell.length_b   1.000
_cell.length_c   1.000
_cell.angle_alpha   90.00
_cell.angle_beta   90.00
_cell.angle_gamma   90.00
#
_symmetry.space_group_name_H-M   'P 1'
#
loop_
_entity.id
_entity.type
_entity.pdbx_description
1 polymer ?
#
loop_
_entity_poly.entity_id
_entity_poly.type
_entity_poly.pdbx_seq_one_letter_code
_entity_poly.pdbx_strand_id
1 'polypeptide(L)'
;FVALSSSNVLADNIIIQSSTSLKNSGFYGYIAPILKHYTGVEIRVVAVGTGQAIKNMKNCDGDVLITHARNAELEFLKTGYGLERFEFMYNNWVIVGPRKAKMEKNFGSLEIRDIMKIIYDRKEKFISRGDNSGTHMKELSLWKELALVPEEFPKTWYLETGSGQGATLMIAKELGAFTITDTATWYSFKNKGDSEIVGYDNKDLNTYAITTVNPKKCKNIKSSAVEKIVTFLKSDNGKNTISKFRLNNANAFFPI
;
A
#
# COMPACT_ATOMS: atom_id res chain seq x y z
N PHE A 1 10.77 19.78 -51.16
CA PHE A 1 10.80 19.97 -49.71
C PHE A 1 9.49 19.46 -49.13
N VAL A 2 9.50 18.24 -48.55
CA VAL A 2 8.37 17.71 -47.77
C VAL A 2 8.58 18.18 -46.33
N ALA A 3 7.77 19.13 -45.89
CA ALA A 3 7.74 19.55 -44.50
C ALA A 3 7.13 18.42 -43.66
N LEU A 4 7.97 17.71 -42.91
CA LEU A 4 7.52 16.84 -41.82
C LEU A 4 6.96 17.73 -40.72
N SER A 5 5.63 17.89 -40.69
CA SER A 5 4.92 18.45 -39.56
C SER A 5 5.00 17.45 -38.38
N SER A 6 5.95 17.68 -37.46
CA SER A 6 5.93 17.04 -36.14
C SER A 6 4.70 17.55 -35.40
N SER A 7 3.62 16.79 -35.46
CA SER A 7 2.50 16.98 -34.54
C SER A 7 3.00 16.75 -33.12
N ASN A 8 3.12 17.82 -32.34
CA ASN A 8 3.26 17.73 -30.89
C ASN A 8 1.97 17.03 -30.36
N VAL A 9 2.03 15.71 -30.24
CA VAL A 9 1.01 14.97 -29.49
C VAL A 9 1.17 15.41 -28.04
N LEU A 10 0.28 16.29 -27.58
CA LEU A 10 0.21 16.63 -26.17
C LEU A 10 0.03 15.32 -25.39
N ALA A 11 0.97 15.04 -24.49
CA ALA A 11 0.89 13.84 -23.66
C ALA A 11 -0.43 13.83 -22.88
N ASP A 12 -1.15 12.71 -22.96
CA ASP A 12 -2.37 12.53 -22.18
C ASP A 12 -2.01 12.59 -20.68
N ASN A 13 -2.59 13.53 -19.96
CA ASN A 13 -2.42 13.65 -18.51
C ASN A 13 -3.56 12.98 -17.78
N ILE A 14 -3.29 12.02 -16.91
CA ILE A 14 -4.32 11.42 -16.04
C ILE A 14 -4.09 11.72 -14.56
N ILE A 15 -5.19 11.75 -13.80
CA ILE A 15 -5.18 11.89 -12.35
C ILE A 15 -5.39 10.51 -11.71
N ILE A 16 -4.40 10.07 -10.93
CA ILE A 16 -4.48 8.86 -10.12
C ILE A 16 -4.85 9.25 -8.69
N GLN A 17 -6.00 8.78 -8.21
CA GLN A 17 -6.30 8.80 -6.77
C GLN A 17 -5.63 7.60 -6.12
N SER A 18 -4.85 7.83 -5.05
CA SER A 18 -4.03 6.76 -4.45
C SER A 18 -3.87 6.89 -2.94
N SER A 19 -3.25 5.87 -2.33
CA SER A 19 -2.90 5.88 -0.91
C SER A 19 -1.58 6.60 -0.64
N THR A 20 -1.49 7.22 0.55
CA THR A 20 -0.26 7.86 1.01
C THR A 20 0.90 6.88 1.16
N SER A 21 0.64 5.61 1.53
CA SER A 21 1.66 4.58 1.66
C SER A 21 2.39 4.33 0.33
N LEU A 22 1.65 4.17 -0.77
CA LEU A 22 2.25 3.96 -2.08
C LEU A 22 3.04 5.18 -2.57
N LYS A 23 2.53 6.40 -2.34
CA LYS A 23 3.28 7.62 -2.66
C LYS A 23 4.58 7.72 -1.87
N ASN A 24 4.51 7.46 -0.56
CA ASN A 24 5.66 7.59 0.35
C ASN A 24 6.74 6.52 0.12
N SER A 25 6.40 5.38 -0.50
CA SER A 25 7.38 4.39 -0.94
C SER A 25 8.31 4.90 -2.05
N GLY A 26 7.96 6.01 -2.72
CA GLY A 26 8.71 6.52 -3.88
C GLY A 26 8.38 5.83 -5.20
N PHE A 27 7.49 4.84 -5.20
CA PHE A 27 7.14 4.06 -6.40
C PHE A 27 6.66 4.94 -7.56
N TYR A 28 5.86 5.97 -7.29
CA TYR A 28 5.38 6.86 -8.35
C TYR A 28 6.50 7.68 -8.99
N GLY A 29 7.50 8.13 -8.23
CA GLY A 29 8.68 8.80 -8.78
C GLY A 29 9.49 7.90 -9.71
N TYR A 30 9.54 6.62 -9.40
CA TYR A 30 10.20 5.62 -10.22
C TYR A 30 9.41 5.28 -11.50
N ILE A 31 8.11 4.99 -11.37
CA ILE A 31 7.32 4.45 -12.48
C ILE A 31 6.83 5.53 -13.48
N ALA A 32 6.63 6.77 -13.03
CA ALA A 32 6.06 7.83 -13.87
C ALA A 32 6.84 8.08 -15.18
N PRO A 33 8.17 8.24 -15.18
CA PRO A 33 8.93 8.41 -16.42
C PRO A 33 8.86 7.18 -17.34
N ILE A 34 8.76 5.99 -16.75
CA ILE A 34 8.67 4.73 -17.49
C ILE A 34 7.29 4.62 -18.16
N LEU A 35 6.22 4.93 -17.42
CA LEU A 35 4.86 4.98 -17.99
C LEU A 35 4.79 5.97 -19.14
N LYS A 36 5.33 7.18 -18.97
CA LYS A 36 5.37 8.17 -20.05
C LYS A 36 6.12 7.64 -21.29
N HIS A 37 7.25 6.97 -21.10
CA HIS A 37 8.03 6.42 -22.19
C HIS A 37 7.27 5.35 -22.98
N TYR A 38 6.64 4.39 -22.29
CA TYR A 38 5.97 3.25 -22.94
C TYR A 38 4.55 3.55 -23.43
N THR A 39 3.85 4.46 -22.79
CA THR A 39 2.41 4.70 -23.05
C THR A 39 2.11 6.08 -23.63
N GLY A 40 3.05 7.02 -23.57
CA GLY A 40 2.82 8.43 -23.87
C GLY A 40 1.97 9.17 -22.83
N VAL A 41 1.61 8.51 -21.70
CA VAL A 41 0.71 9.08 -20.70
C VAL A 41 1.51 9.65 -19.53
N GLU A 42 1.24 10.88 -19.15
CA GLU A 42 1.73 11.49 -17.93
C GLU A 42 0.75 11.27 -16.77
N ILE A 43 1.27 11.01 -15.57
CA ILE A 43 0.45 10.79 -14.40
C ILE A 43 0.59 11.92 -13.39
N ARG A 44 -0.53 12.33 -12.79
CA ARG A 44 -0.58 13.18 -11.59
C ARG A 44 -1.20 12.39 -10.47
N VAL A 45 -0.52 12.33 -9.33
CA VAL A 45 -0.94 11.50 -8.20
C VAL A 45 -1.48 12.35 -7.07
N VAL A 46 -2.74 12.14 -6.73
CA VAL A 46 -3.39 12.66 -5.53
C VAL A 46 -3.40 11.54 -4.49
N ALA A 47 -2.51 11.62 -3.52
CA ALA A 47 -2.36 10.59 -2.48
C ALA A 47 -2.93 11.08 -1.15
N VAL A 48 -3.95 10.37 -0.69
CA VAL A 48 -4.69 10.61 0.55
C VAL A 48 -4.98 9.29 1.26
N GLY A 49 -5.68 9.31 2.38
CA GLY A 49 -6.18 8.06 2.97
C GLY A 49 -7.10 7.32 1.98
N THR A 50 -7.07 5.98 1.97
CA THR A 50 -7.81 5.17 0.98
C THR A 50 -9.31 5.51 0.92
N GLY A 51 -9.96 5.71 2.07
CA GLY A 51 -11.38 6.11 2.11
C GLY A 51 -11.63 7.45 1.41
N GLN A 52 -10.73 8.43 1.59
CA GLN A 52 -10.83 9.72 0.91
C GLN A 52 -10.53 9.58 -0.59
N ALA A 53 -9.55 8.76 -0.98
CA ALA A 53 -9.29 8.47 -2.40
C ALA A 53 -10.54 7.91 -3.10
N ILE A 54 -11.20 6.95 -2.49
CA ILE A 54 -12.46 6.37 -3.00
C ILE A 54 -13.58 7.43 -3.06
N LYS A 55 -13.69 8.29 -2.05
CA LYS A 55 -14.66 9.40 -2.04
C LYS A 55 -14.40 10.37 -3.21
N ASN A 56 -13.14 10.74 -3.43
CA ASN A 56 -12.75 11.58 -4.57
C ASN A 56 -13.14 10.91 -5.91
N MET A 57 -12.93 9.58 -6.03
CA MET A 57 -13.35 8.85 -7.24
C MET A 57 -14.87 8.86 -7.45
N LYS A 58 -15.67 8.78 -6.38
CA LYS A 58 -17.14 8.93 -6.47
C LYS A 58 -17.56 10.35 -6.87
N ASN A 59 -16.74 11.35 -6.57
CA ASN A 59 -16.94 12.73 -7.03
C ASN A 59 -16.40 12.96 -8.46
N CYS A 60 -15.84 11.95 -9.11
CA CYS A 60 -15.20 12.05 -10.43
C CYS A 60 -13.93 12.94 -10.47
N ASP A 61 -13.21 13.04 -9.34
CA ASP A 61 -12.00 13.85 -9.18
C ASP A 61 -10.71 13.12 -9.60
N GLY A 62 -10.81 12.09 -10.42
CA GLY A 62 -9.69 11.31 -10.92
C GLY A 62 -10.10 10.38 -12.05
N ASP A 63 -9.10 9.90 -12.80
CA ASP A 63 -9.29 9.01 -13.93
C ASP A 63 -9.21 7.53 -13.52
N VAL A 64 -8.46 7.22 -12.46
CA VAL A 64 -8.22 5.86 -11.99
C VAL A 64 -7.85 5.84 -10.50
N LEU A 65 -8.21 4.75 -9.83
CA LEU A 65 -7.87 4.50 -8.42
C LEU A 65 -6.75 3.45 -8.34
N ILE A 66 -5.70 3.71 -7.56
CA ILE A 66 -4.66 2.73 -7.23
C ILE A 66 -4.51 2.67 -5.72
N THR A 67 -4.98 1.57 -5.12
CA THR A 67 -4.94 1.35 -3.67
C THR A 67 -4.66 -0.12 -3.34
N HIS A 68 -4.71 -0.47 -2.04
CA HIS A 68 -4.46 -1.82 -1.53
C HIS A 68 -5.49 -2.21 -0.44
N ALA A 69 -6.73 -1.78 -0.62
CA ALA A 69 -7.83 -2.05 0.31
C ALA A 69 -8.94 -2.81 -0.42
N ARG A 70 -8.70 -4.09 -0.68
CA ARG A 70 -9.55 -4.97 -1.50
C ARG A 70 -11.05 -4.81 -1.21
N ASN A 71 -11.45 -4.85 0.07
CA ASN A 71 -12.87 -4.77 0.43
C ASN A 71 -13.50 -3.43 0.06
N ALA A 72 -12.79 -2.32 0.28
CA ALA A 72 -13.26 -0.99 -0.07
C ALA A 72 -13.29 -0.79 -1.60
N GLU A 73 -12.33 -1.36 -2.33
CA GLU A 73 -12.29 -1.35 -3.79
C GLU A 73 -13.44 -2.18 -4.40
N LEU A 74 -13.73 -3.35 -3.84
CA LEU A 74 -14.88 -4.17 -4.27
C LEU A 74 -16.21 -3.47 -3.98
N GLU A 75 -16.32 -2.77 -2.84
CA GLU A 75 -17.52 -1.97 -2.55
C GLU A 75 -17.67 -0.80 -3.52
N PHE A 76 -16.56 -0.15 -3.91
CA PHE A 76 -16.56 0.88 -4.95
C PHE A 76 -17.07 0.35 -6.30
N LEU A 77 -16.71 -0.88 -6.69
CA LEU A 77 -17.27 -1.54 -7.88
C LEU A 77 -18.78 -1.76 -7.74
N LYS A 78 -19.25 -2.27 -6.60
CA LYS A 78 -20.70 -2.51 -6.35
C LYS A 78 -21.54 -1.25 -6.44
N THR A 79 -20.99 -0.08 -6.10
CA THR A 79 -21.69 1.21 -6.25
C THR A 79 -21.84 1.64 -7.71
N GLY A 80 -21.24 0.93 -8.66
CA GLY A 80 -21.27 1.20 -10.09
C GLY A 80 -20.37 2.37 -10.54
N TYR A 81 -19.64 3.00 -9.63
CA TYR A 81 -18.63 4.01 -9.99
C TYR A 81 -17.33 3.37 -10.47
N GLY A 82 -16.91 2.26 -9.89
CA GLY A 82 -15.84 1.44 -10.43
C GLY A 82 -16.35 0.52 -11.53
N LEU A 83 -15.49 0.19 -12.51
CA LEU A 83 -15.82 -0.68 -13.63
C LEU A 83 -15.09 -2.03 -13.50
N GLU A 84 -13.78 -2.01 -13.41
CA GLU A 84 -12.94 -3.21 -13.31
C GLU A 84 -11.80 -2.98 -12.31
N ARG A 85 -11.34 -4.06 -11.70
CA ARG A 85 -10.24 -4.07 -10.73
C ARG A 85 -9.19 -5.08 -11.16
N PHE A 86 -7.94 -4.62 -11.31
CA PHE A 86 -6.80 -5.45 -11.69
C PHE A 86 -5.73 -5.40 -10.62
N GLU A 87 -5.39 -6.53 -10.06
CA GLU A 87 -4.22 -6.67 -9.19
C GLU A 87 -2.97 -6.69 -10.08
N PHE A 88 -1.94 -5.93 -9.72
CA PHE A 88 -0.73 -5.82 -10.55
C PHE A 88 0.58 -5.96 -9.79
N MET A 89 0.53 -5.75 -8.47
CA MET A 89 1.70 -5.96 -7.61
C MET A 89 1.29 -6.22 -6.17
N TYR A 90 2.20 -6.78 -5.40
CA TYR A 90 2.03 -6.96 -3.96
C TYR A 90 3.33 -6.70 -3.20
N ASN A 91 3.22 -6.53 -1.90
CA ASN A 91 4.31 -6.69 -0.94
C ASN A 91 3.81 -7.48 0.28
N ASN A 92 4.68 -7.68 1.28
CA ASN A 92 4.31 -8.46 2.44
C ASN A 92 3.94 -7.56 3.63
N TRP A 93 2.96 -8.01 4.40
CA TRP A 93 2.76 -7.52 5.74
C TRP A 93 3.84 -8.06 6.67
N VAL A 94 4.32 -7.23 7.58
CA VAL A 94 5.37 -7.60 8.54
C VAL A 94 5.05 -7.05 9.92
N ILE A 95 5.46 -7.78 10.95
CA ILE A 95 5.63 -7.22 12.29
C ILE A 95 7.07 -6.77 12.42
N VAL A 96 7.25 -5.56 12.88
CA VAL A 96 8.55 -5.01 13.29
C VAL A 96 8.59 -4.84 14.79
N GLY A 97 9.75 -5.00 15.38
CA GLY A 97 9.94 -4.89 16.82
C GLY A 97 11.42 -4.93 17.20
N PRO A 98 11.75 -4.93 18.50
CA PRO A 98 13.13 -4.95 18.97
C PRO A 98 13.90 -6.18 18.47
N ARG A 99 15.11 -5.99 17.97
CA ARG A 99 16.01 -7.07 17.50
C ARG A 99 16.20 -8.17 18.55
N LYS A 100 16.37 -7.77 19.80
CA LYS A 100 16.49 -8.70 20.93
C LYS A 100 15.30 -9.68 21.01
N ALA A 101 14.09 -9.21 20.78
CA ALA A 101 12.90 -10.06 20.80
C ALA A 101 12.94 -11.14 19.71
N LYS A 102 13.46 -10.84 18.51
CA LYS A 102 13.61 -11.84 17.44
C LYS A 102 14.54 -12.98 17.84
N MET A 103 15.66 -12.65 18.46
CA MET A 103 16.66 -13.64 18.86
C MET A 103 16.18 -14.51 20.05
N GLU A 104 15.65 -13.89 21.09
CA GLU A 104 15.23 -14.59 22.31
C GLU A 104 13.96 -15.45 22.13
N LYS A 105 13.08 -15.07 21.20
CA LYS A 105 11.75 -15.67 21.06
C LYS A 105 11.61 -16.53 19.80
N ASN A 106 12.69 -16.68 19.02
CA ASN A 106 12.70 -17.43 17.75
C ASN A 106 11.59 -17.01 16.77
N PHE A 107 11.25 -15.72 16.75
CA PHE A 107 10.15 -15.19 15.92
C PHE A 107 10.35 -15.42 14.43
N GLY A 108 11.60 -15.49 13.96
CA GLY A 108 11.90 -15.63 12.54
C GLY A 108 11.36 -16.89 11.85
N SER A 109 10.95 -17.90 12.64
CA SER A 109 10.34 -19.14 12.13
C SER A 109 8.82 -19.21 12.33
N LEU A 110 8.20 -18.19 12.95
CA LEU A 110 6.80 -18.19 13.30
C LEU A 110 5.97 -17.43 12.25
N GLU A 111 4.73 -17.86 12.07
CA GLU A 111 3.72 -17.12 11.32
C GLU A 111 3.36 -15.83 12.08
N ILE A 112 2.97 -14.79 11.33
CA ILE A 112 2.63 -13.49 11.91
C ILE A 112 1.54 -13.59 13.01
N ARG A 113 0.58 -14.48 12.83
CA ARG A 113 -0.50 -14.74 13.79
C ARG A 113 0.03 -15.28 15.11
N ASP A 114 1.01 -16.18 15.06
CA ASP A 114 1.59 -16.76 16.28
C ASP A 114 2.43 -15.72 17.03
N ILE A 115 3.11 -14.84 16.31
CA ILE A 115 3.82 -13.69 16.90
C ILE A 115 2.80 -12.75 17.59
N MET A 116 1.68 -12.43 16.96
CA MET A 116 0.61 -11.63 17.56
C MET A 116 0.08 -12.28 18.85
N LYS A 117 -0.11 -13.61 18.84
CA LYS A 117 -0.52 -14.36 20.03
C LYS A 117 0.49 -14.24 21.16
N ILE A 118 1.80 -14.37 20.87
CA ILE A 118 2.87 -14.22 21.86
C ILE A 118 2.89 -12.79 22.42
N ILE A 119 2.75 -11.78 21.59
CA ILE A 119 2.67 -10.37 22.00
C ILE A 119 1.51 -10.17 22.98
N TYR A 120 0.35 -10.72 22.67
CA TYR A 120 -0.83 -10.66 23.55
C TYR A 120 -0.60 -11.40 24.88
N ASP A 121 -0.14 -12.64 24.85
CA ASP A 121 0.01 -13.46 26.05
C ASP A 121 1.03 -12.87 27.04
N ARG A 122 2.10 -12.28 26.51
CA ARG A 122 3.18 -11.68 27.31
C ARG A 122 2.98 -10.20 27.63
N LYS A 123 1.91 -9.59 27.09
CA LYS A 123 1.62 -8.15 27.23
C LYS A 123 2.83 -7.29 26.77
N GLU A 124 3.47 -7.75 25.70
CA GLU A 124 4.55 -6.99 25.06
C GLU A 124 3.98 -5.68 24.51
N LYS A 125 4.73 -4.59 24.59
CA LYS A 125 4.26 -3.30 24.06
C LYS A 125 3.99 -3.41 22.58
N PHE A 126 2.78 -3.03 22.18
CA PHE A 126 2.34 -2.97 20.80
C PHE A 126 1.76 -1.60 20.47
N ILE A 127 2.19 -1.03 19.36
CA ILE A 127 1.72 0.26 18.87
C ILE A 127 0.85 0.06 17.65
N SER A 128 -0.43 0.36 17.82
CA SER A 128 -1.42 0.39 16.73
C SER A 128 -1.46 1.76 16.07
N ARG A 129 -1.83 1.78 14.81
CA ARG A 129 -2.15 3.04 14.13
C ARG A 129 -3.43 3.68 14.66
N GLY A 130 -4.47 2.90 14.95
CA GLY A 130 -5.75 3.41 15.46
C GLY A 130 -6.46 4.42 14.56
N ASP A 131 -6.21 4.41 13.23
CA ASP A 131 -6.64 5.46 12.28
C ASP A 131 -7.52 4.97 11.14
N ASN A 132 -8.05 3.75 11.23
CA ASN A 132 -8.85 3.09 10.20
C ASN A 132 -8.18 2.98 8.82
N SER A 133 -6.85 3.05 8.77
CA SER A 133 -6.07 2.81 7.55
C SER A 133 -6.04 1.33 7.17
N GLY A 134 -5.57 1.03 5.95
CA GLY A 134 -5.37 -0.36 5.49
C GLY A 134 -4.48 -1.19 6.44
N THR A 135 -3.43 -0.58 7.01
CA THR A 135 -2.57 -1.25 8.00
C THR A 135 -3.30 -1.51 9.31
N HIS A 136 -4.11 -0.55 9.79
CA HIS A 136 -4.92 -0.75 10.98
C HIS A 136 -5.98 -1.84 10.76
N MET A 137 -6.64 -1.84 9.61
CA MET A 137 -7.60 -2.90 9.27
C MET A 137 -6.95 -4.29 9.19
N LYS A 138 -5.71 -4.38 8.68
CA LYS A 138 -4.93 -5.63 8.68
C LYS A 138 -4.61 -6.09 10.11
N GLU A 139 -4.18 -5.19 10.96
CA GLU A 139 -3.95 -5.46 12.40
C GLU A 139 -5.20 -6.03 13.07
N LEU A 140 -6.34 -5.34 12.91
CA LEU A 140 -7.63 -5.78 13.47
C LEU A 140 -8.05 -7.16 12.95
N SER A 141 -7.78 -7.47 11.67
CA SER A 141 -8.07 -8.80 11.14
C SER A 141 -7.24 -9.90 11.81
N LEU A 142 -5.97 -9.65 12.13
CA LEU A 142 -5.11 -10.61 12.83
C LEU A 142 -5.56 -10.83 14.27
N TRP A 143 -5.95 -9.78 15.00
CA TRP A 143 -6.54 -9.91 16.33
C TRP A 143 -7.86 -10.70 16.30
N LYS A 144 -8.70 -10.43 15.31
CA LYS A 144 -9.95 -11.15 15.11
C LYS A 144 -9.75 -12.65 14.84
N GLU A 145 -8.74 -13.01 14.05
CA GLU A 145 -8.38 -14.42 13.80
C GLU A 145 -7.99 -15.17 15.08
N LEU A 146 -7.51 -14.44 16.09
CA LEU A 146 -7.19 -14.95 17.42
C LEU A 146 -8.39 -14.90 18.38
N ALA A 147 -9.57 -14.46 17.91
CA ALA A 147 -10.75 -14.18 18.73
C ALA A 147 -10.47 -13.15 19.86
N LEU A 148 -9.63 -12.16 19.58
CA LEU A 148 -9.24 -11.10 20.50
C LEU A 148 -9.83 -9.75 20.03
N VAL A 149 -10.23 -8.92 21.00
CA VAL A 149 -10.90 -7.63 20.79
C VAL A 149 -9.99 -6.50 21.30
N PRO A 150 -9.33 -5.73 20.42
CA PRO A 150 -8.36 -4.71 20.82
C PRO A 150 -8.93 -3.60 21.71
N GLU A 151 -10.22 -3.30 21.60
CA GLU A 151 -10.91 -2.32 22.43
C GLU A 151 -10.88 -2.68 23.92
N GLU A 152 -10.71 -3.97 24.24
CA GLU A 152 -10.62 -4.49 25.61
C GLU A 152 -9.18 -4.55 26.13
N PHE A 153 -8.17 -4.22 25.28
CA PHE A 153 -6.77 -4.33 25.67
C PHE A 153 -6.36 -3.21 26.63
N PRO A 154 -5.65 -3.55 27.72
CA PRO A 154 -5.09 -2.54 28.60
C PRO A 154 -4.12 -1.59 27.89
N LYS A 155 -4.31 -0.29 28.07
CA LYS A 155 -3.43 0.75 27.49
C LYS A 155 -2.00 0.76 28.07
N THR A 156 -1.68 -0.14 29.01
CA THR A 156 -0.34 -0.34 29.54
C THR A 156 0.62 -0.99 28.53
N TRP A 157 0.09 -1.78 27.58
CA TRP A 157 0.87 -2.47 26.56
C TRP A 157 0.33 -2.27 25.12
N TYR A 158 -0.94 -1.95 24.92
CA TYR A 158 -1.54 -1.67 23.61
C TYR A 158 -1.88 -0.19 23.50
N LEU A 159 -1.17 0.51 22.61
CA LEU A 159 -1.27 1.95 22.43
C LEU A 159 -1.67 2.29 21.01
N GLU A 160 -2.68 3.11 20.84
CA GLU A 160 -3.13 3.62 19.55
C GLU A 160 -2.59 5.04 19.34
N THR A 161 -1.97 5.30 18.19
CA THR A 161 -1.36 6.61 17.92
C THR A 161 -2.30 7.59 17.24
N GLY A 162 -3.35 7.12 16.56
CA GLY A 162 -4.18 7.94 15.68
C GLY A 162 -3.41 8.55 14.51
N SER A 163 -2.22 8.01 14.19
CA SER A 163 -1.25 8.66 13.31
C SER A 163 -0.87 7.81 12.10
N GLY A 164 -0.25 8.45 11.09
CA GLY A 164 0.27 7.76 9.91
C GLY A 164 1.44 6.81 10.24
N GLN A 165 1.73 5.88 9.32
CA GLN A 165 2.66 4.78 9.53
C GLN A 165 4.06 5.22 9.98
N GLY A 166 4.60 6.31 9.42
CA GLY A 166 5.93 6.81 9.80
C GLY A 166 6.01 7.25 11.27
N ALA A 167 4.99 7.94 11.78
CA ALA A 167 4.91 8.34 13.18
C ALA A 167 4.73 7.12 14.10
N THR A 168 3.87 6.17 13.70
CA THR A 168 3.67 4.91 14.44
C THR A 168 4.96 4.10 14.57
N LEU A 169 5.72 3.95 13.47
CA LEU A 169 7.03 3.30 13.48
C LEU A 169 8.04 4.01 14.38
N MET A 170 8.03 5.35 14.39
CA MET A 170 8.91 6.13 15.24
C MET A 170 8.59 5.89 16.74
N ILE A 171 7.31 5.95 17.10
CA ILE A 171 6.85 5.69 18.47
C ILE A 171 7.17 4.25 18.90
N ALA A 172 6.90 3.28 18.03
CA ALA A 172 7.21 1.88 18.31
C ALA A 172 8.70 1.67 18.58
N LYS A 173 9.57 2.26 17.75
CA LYS A 173 11.02 2.23 17.93
C LYS A 173 11.45 2.84 19.27
N GLU A 174 10.97 4.04 19.61
CA GLU A 174 11.36 4.73 20.86
C GLU A 174 10.89 3.97 22.11
N LEU A 175 9.75 3.29 22.05
CA LEU A 175 9.23 2.51 23.17
C LEU A 175 9.73 1.07 23.21
N GLY A 176 10.57 0.64 22.25
CA GLY A 176 10.99 -0.75 22.10
C GLY A 176 9.78 -1.68 21.90
N ALA A 177 8.80 -1.25 21.14
CA ALA A 177 7.51 -1.91 20.97
C ALA A 177 7.40 -2.60 19.61
N PHE A 178 6.41 -3.49 19.50
CA PHE A 178 6.01 -4.10 18.23
C PHE A 178 4.99 -3.23 17.49
N THR A 179 4.97 -3.32 16.18
CA THR A 179 3.92 -2.75 15.34
C THR A 179 3.84 -3.51 14.01
N ILE A 180 2.70 -3.41 13.33
CA ILE A 180 2.53 -3.95 11.99
C ILE A 180 2.80 -2.87 10.94
N THR A 181 3.40 -3.28 9.82
CA THR A 181 3.62 -2.44 8.64
C THR A 181 3.72 -3.30 7.39
N ASP A 182 3.91 -2.69 6.23
CA ASP A 182 4.28 -3.40 5.00
C ASP A 182 5.78 -3.25 4.71
N THR A 183 6.34 -4.19 3.90
CA THR A 183 7.77 -4.20 3.59
C THR A 183 8.25 -2.95 2.88
N ALA A 184 7.47 -2.34 1.97
CA ALA A 184 7.90 -1.14 1.27
C ALA A 184 8.00 0.06 2.22
N THR A 185 7.03 0.22 3.13
CA THR A 185 7.08 1.23 4.18
C THR A 185 8.27 1.00 5.10
N TRP A 186 8.50 -0.24 5.53
CA TRP A 186 9.64 -0.58 6.38
C TRP A 186 10.99 -0.31 5.70
N TYR A 187 11.13 -0.68 4.43
CA TYR A 187 12.39 -0.45 3.69
C TYR A 187 12.66 1.03 3.45
N SER A 188 11.63 1.86 3.26
CA SER A 188 11.77 3.30 3.11
C SER A 188 12.01 4.03 4.45
N PHE A 189 11.63 3.44 5.58
CA PHE A 189 11.80 4.03 6.89
C PHE A 189 13.27 4.04 7.30
N LYS A 190 13.83 5.25 7.54
CA LYS A 190 15.28 5.44 7.76
C LYS A 190 15.69 5.26 9.23
N ASN A 191 14.82 5.64 10.16
CA ASN A 191 15.15 5.71 11.59
C ASN A 191 14.87 4.39 12.35
N LYS A 192 15.36 3.26 11.85
CA LYS A 192 15.05 1.93 12.38
C LYS A 192 15.57 1.67 13.79
N GLY A 193 16.70 2.31 14.17
CA GLY A 193 17.36 2.06 15.45
C GLY A 193 17.65 0.58 15.64
N ASP A 194 17.26 0.04 16.80
CA ASP A 194 17.38 -1.40 17.12
C ASP A 194 16.13 -2.22 16.74
N SER A 195 15.27 -1.67 15.89
CA SER A 195 14.10 -2.41 15.39
C SER A 195 14.44 -3.15 14.10
N GLU A 196 13.82 -4.31 13.92
CA GLU A 196 13.92 -5.13 12.71
C GLU A 196 12.61 -5.86 12.40
N ILE A 197 12.51 -6.47 11.21
CA ILE A 197 11.40 -7.36 10.89
C ILE A 197 11.55 -8.61 11.76
N VAL A 198 10.53 -8.90 12.57
CA VAL A 198 10.46 -10.08 13.42
C VAL A 198 9.58 -11.18 12.83
N GLY A 199 8.68 -10.86 11.89
CA GLY A 199 7.88 -11.85 11.19
C GLY A 199 7.22 -11.31 9.94
N TYR A 200 6.89 -12.22 9.03
CA TYR A 200 6.21 -11.97 7.77
C TYR A 200 4.83 -12.63 7.75
N ASP A 201 3.87 -11.99 7.11
CA ASP A 201 2.65 -12.67 6.71
C ASP A 201 2.86 -13.36 5.36
N ASN A 202 2.92 -14.68 5.39
CA ASN A 202 3.09 -15.49 4.18
C ASN A 202 1.75 -15.95 3.57
N LYS A 203 0.63 -15.67 4.24
CA LYS A 203 -0.71 -16.13 3.84
C LYS A 203 -1.53 -15.03 3.18
N ASP A 204 -1.41 -13.80 3.67
CA ASP A 204 -2.17 -12.67 3.17
C ASP A 204 -1.23 -11.58 2.66
N LEU A 205 -1.19 -11.43 1.35
CA LEU A 205 -0.35 -10.47 0.67
C LEU A 205 -1.00 -9.08 0.67
N ASN A 206 -0.20 -8.06 0.85
CA ASN A 206 -0.64 -6.67 0.68
C ASN A 206 -0.70 -6.33 -0.81
N THR A 207 -1.83 -6.67 -1.44
CA THR A 207 -2.02 -6.59 -2.88
C THR A 207 -2.51 -5.21 -3.30
N TYR A 208 -1.82 -4.59 -4.24
CA TYR A 208 -2.20 -3.33 -4.87
C TYR A 208 -2.99 -3.58 -6.15
N ALA A 209 -4.08 -2.85 -6.29
CA ALA A 209 -4.92 -2.93 -7.48
C ALA A 209 -5.10 -1.56 -8.15
N ILE A 210 -5.21 -1.60 -9.46
CA ILE A 210 -5.71 -0.50 -10.28
C ILE A 210 -7.19 -0.75 -10.55
N THR A 211 -8.04 0.22 -10.19
CA THR A 211 -9.49 0.14 -10.37
C THR A 211 -9.92 1.24 -11.32
N THR A 212 -10.47 0.83 -12.46
CA THR A 212 -10.95 1.75 -13.50
C THR A 212 -12.30 2.35 -13.12
N VAL A 213 -12.62 3.50 -13.67
CA VAL A 213 -13.84 4.25 -13.37
C VAL A 213 -14.84 4.08 -14.49
N ASN A 214 -16.12 4.02 -14.12
CA ASN A 214 -17.22 3.87 -15.05
C ASN A 214 -17.51 5.20 -15.78
N PRO A 215 -17.27 5.30 -17.10
CA PRO A 215 -17.47 6.53 -17.86
C PRO A 215 -18.95 6.93 -17.96
N LYS A 216 -19.90 6.00 -17.70
CA LYS A 216 -21.32 6.33 -17.63
C LYS A 216 -21.68 7.13 -16.38
N LYS A 217 -20.88 7.00 -15.31
CA LYS A 217 -21.02 7.76 -14.05
C LYS A 217 -20.17 9.03 -14.06
N CYS A 218 -18.93 8.94 -14.56
CA CYS A 218 -17.96 10.03 -14.61
C CYS A 218 -17.57 10.35 -16.07
N LYS A 219 -18.23 11.32 -16.67
CA LYS A 219 -18.16 11.59 -18.12
C LYS A 219 -16.78 12.07 -18.64
N ASN A 220 -15.95 12.68 -17.76
CA ASN A 220 -14.70 13.32 -18.18
C ASN A 220 -13.46 12.42 -17.98
N ILE A 221 -13.68 11.12 -17.77
CA ILE A 221 -12.61 10.15 -17.54
C ILE A 221 -11.84 9.89 -18.84
N LYS A 222 -10.53 9.92 -18.77
CA LYS A 222 -9.62 9.63 -19.89
C LYS A 222 -9.41 8.12 -20.03
N SER A 223 -10.48 7.39 -20.31
CA SER A 223 -10.50 5.92 -20.32
C SER A 223 -9.42 5.30 -21.21
N SER A 224 -9.19 5.87 -22.41
CA SER A 224 -8.17 5.36 -23.34
C SER A 224 -6.75 5.48 -22.76
N ALA A 225 -6.43 6.60 -22.09
CA ALA A 225 -5.13 6.78 -21.44
C ALA A 225 -4.97 5.83 -20.24
N VAL A 226 -6.04 5.64 -19.45
CA VAL A 226 -6.05 4.65 -18.35
C VAL A 226 -5.82 3.23 -18.87
N GLU A 227 -6.45 2.85 -19.98
CA GLU A 227 -6.30 1.53 -20.60
C GLU A 227 -4.85 1.27 -21.04
N LYS A 228 -4.16 2.26 -21.61
CA LYS A 228 -2.73 2.14 -21.95
C LYS A 228 -1.89 1.81 -20.71
N ILE A 229 -2.16 2.47 -19.57
CA ILE A 229 -1.46 2.19 -18.31
C ILE A 229 -1.78 0.79 -17.78
N VAL A 230 -3.06 0.39 -17.78
CA VAL A 230 -3.47 -0.96 -17.35
C VAL A 230 -2.78 -2.03 -18.21
N THR A 231 -2.78 -1.85 -19.53
CA THR A 231 -2.12 -2.75 -20.47
C THR A 231 -0.63 -2.85 -20.21
N PHE A 232 0.05 -1.72 -19.99
CA PHE A 232 1.47 -1.72 -19.64
C PHE A 232 1.72 -2.46 -18.32
N LEU A 233 1.00 -2.17 -17.26
CA LEU A 233 1.20 -2.80 -15.95
C LEU A 233 0.99 -4.32 -15.99
N LYS A 234 0.12 -4.82 -16.87
CA LYS A 234 -0.14 -6.25 -17.10
C LYS A 234 0.89 -6.93 -18.00
N SER A 235 1.64 -6.17 -18.79
CA SER A 235 2.65 -6.69 -19.72
C SER A 235 3.92 -7.18 -19.01
N ASP A 236 4.73 -8.00 -19.71
CA ASP A 236 6.04 -8.44 -19.21
C ASP A 236 6.97 -7.26 -18.91
N ASN A 237 6.91 -6.19 -19.70
CA ASN A 237 7.67 -4.96 -19.45
C ASN A 237 7.22 -4.29 -18.14
N GLY A 238 5.92 -4.23 -17.88
CA GLY A 238 5.37 -3.69 -16.64
C GLY A 238 5.77 -4.55 -15.43
N LYS A 239 5.62 -5.87 -15.52
CA LYS A 239 6.04 -6.82 -14.47
C LYS A 239 7.55 -6.71 -14.18
N ASN A 240 8.38 -6.67 -15.22
CA ASN A 240 9.82 -6.48 -15.10
C ASN A 240 10.18 -5.12 -14.49
N THR A 241 9.43 -4.07 -14.83
CA THR A 241 9.59 -2.75 -14.23
C THR A 241 9.31 -2.78 -12.73
N ILE A 242 8.18 -3.37 -12.31
CA ILE A 242 7.82 -3.51 -10.90
C ILE A 242 8.90 -4.30 -10.14
N SER A 243 9.35 -5.43 -10.68
CA SER A 243 10.35 -6.31 -10.05
C SER A 243 11.73 -5.65 -9.89
N LYS A 244 12.02 -4.61 -10.64
CA LYS A 244 13.30 -3.84 -10.55
C LYS A 244 13.25 -2.71 -9.53
N PHE A 245 12.09 -2.35 -9.00
CA PHE A 245 12.00 -1.30 -8.00
C PHE A 245 12.60 -1.76 -6.67
N ARG A 246 13.63 -1.04 -6.21
CA ARG A 246 14.37 -1.36 -4.99
C ARG A 246 14.27 -0.23 -3.96
N LEU A 247 14.13 -0.62 -2.70
CA LEU A 247 14.29 0.26 -1.55
C LEU A 247 15.40 -0.32 -0.65
N ASN A 248 16.49 0.44 -0.50
CA ASN A 248 17.66 -0.02 0.26
C ASN A 248 18.15 -1.42 -0.18
N ASN A 249 18.28 -1.64 -1.48
CA ASN A 249 18.68 -2.90 -2.14
C ASN A 249 17.68 -4.08 -1.99
N ALA A 250 16.56 -3.90 -1.32
CA ALA A 250 15.50 -4.91 -1.22
C ALA A 250 14.40 -4.71 -2.28
N ASN A 251 13.78 -5.80 -2.71
CA ASN A 251 12.58 -5.73 -3.54
C ASN A 251 11.45 -5.13 -2.71
N ALA A 252 10.93 -3.98 -3.16
CA ALA A 252 9.84 -3.31 -2.46
C ALA A 252 8.48 -3.88 -2.84
N PHE A 253 8.34 -4.30 -4.10
CA PHE A 253 7.13 -4.89 -4.65
C PHE A 253 7.46 -6.07 -5.57
N PHE A 254 6.50 -6.98 -5.70
CA PHE A 254 6.54 -8.13 -6.58
C PHE A 254 5.36 -8.03 -7.57
N PRO A 255 5.56 -8.29 -8.87
CA PRO A 255 4.48 -8.28 -9.85
C PRO A 255 3.57 -9.51 -9.70
N ILE A 256 2.33 -9.38 -10.18
CA ILE A 256 1.34 -10.46 -10.26
C ILE A 256 1.18 -10.91 -11.72
#